data_88ef7e63cae924096d758b7445c23ae8
#
_entry.id   88ef7e63cae924096d758b7445c23ae8
#
_cell.length_a   1.000
_cell.length_b   1.000
_cell.length_c   1.000
_cell.angle_alpha   90.00
_cell.angle_beta   90.00
_cell.angle_gamma   90.00
#
_symmetry.space_group_name_H-M   'P 1'
#
loop_
_entity.id
_entity.type
_entity.pdbx_description
1 polymer ?
#
loop_
_entity_poly.entity_id
_entity_poly.type
_entity_poly.pdbx_seq_one_letter_code
_entity_poly.pdbx_strand_id
1 'polypeptide(L)'
;ELVLRDWLEDKNTTALIADALAGYLDPHVFKAQLALMAADTSLQDCNLDSILSAGLTCARMGLVPGPSRHVAMIPRSKRVGDNWIKVVDPMPQWQGFKFLMEKQDGIKRVTPVLVHVKDQFEFVDGALHHRFDPLDDEREFLHPSDNGGKLSLRGAYLKIEHTDGEVRYHFMTAKAIERRRMCSDNPDEITRKDGSKFKGVWRNWYAEQCLKTVLRDAFARRAVSIDPTLEARIAKVESADDVALGNDPAKALTQDAPAAALEAPAKWNDSDRVKDRKS
;
A
#
# COMPACT_ATOMS: atom_id res chain seq x y z
N GLU A 1 -27.90 8.22 3.09
CA GLU A 1 -27.77 8.53 1.63
C GLU A 1 -27.91 10.03 1.34
N LEU A 2 -28.94 10.71 1.90
CA LEU A 2 -29.14 12.16 1.76
C LEU A 2 -27.95 12.96 2.31
N VAL A 3 -27.43 12.66 3.50
CA VAL A 3 -26.35 13.39 4.16
C VAL A 3 -25.03 13.35 3.34
N LEU A 4 -24.71 12.21 2.74
CA LEU A 4 -23.51 12.08 1.89
C LEU A 4 -23.68 12.90 0.60
N ARG A 5 -24.85 12.86 -0.01
CA ARG A 5 -25.14 13.63 -1.22
C ARG A 5 -25.02 15.12 -0.96
N ASP A 6 -25.64 15.61 0.12
CA ASP A 6 -25.58 17.03 0.52
C ASP A 6 -24.14 17.46 0.76
N TRP A 7 -23.31 16.60 1.39
CA TRP A 7 -21.89 16.85 1.59
C TRP A 7 -21.11 16.92 0.27
N LEU A 8 -21.38 16.01 -0.68
CA LEU A 8 -20.72 16.00 -1.99
C LEU A 8 -21.14 17.21 -2.87
N GLU A 9 -22.33 17.76 -2.65
CA GLU A 9 -22.87 18.94 -3.36
C GLU A 9 -22.45 20.26 -2.69
N ASP A 10 -21.94 20.22 -1.45
CA ASP A 10 -21.46 21.41 -0.75
C ASP A 10 -20.28 22.06 -1.48
N LYS A 11 -20.32 23.40 -1.62
CA LYS A 11 -19.30 24.16 -2.36
C LYS A 11 -17.93 24.08 -1.72
N ASN A 12 -17.85 24.12 -0.39
CA ASN A 12 -16.59 24.05 0.34
C ASN A 12 -15.96 22.67 0.18
N THR A 13 -16.76 21.61 0.29
CA THR A 13 -16.33 20.23 0.05
C THR A 13 -15.86 20.04 -1.39
N THR A 14 -16.58 20.59 -2.36
CA THR A 14 -16.19 20.53 -3.77
C THR A 14 -14.85 21.23 -4.00
N ALA A 15 -14.64 22.39 -3.40
CA ALA A 15 -13.38 23.12 -3.49
C ALA A 15 -12.22 22.33 -2.83
N LEU A 16 -12.45 21.74 -1.64
CA LEU A 16 -11.46 20.92 -0.94
C LEU A 16 -11.07 19.67 -1.74
N ILE A 17 -12.03 19.01 -2.38
CA ILE A 17 -11.77 17.86 -3.25
C ILE A 17 -10.97 18.31 -4.48
N ALA A 18 -11.36 19.38 -5.15
CA ALA A 18 -10.68 19.89 -6.33
C ALA A 18 -9.23 20.29 -6.02
N ASP A 19 -9.00 20.98 -4.90
CA ASP A 19 -7.67 21.34 -4.42
C ASP A 19 -6.83 20.10 -4.08
N ALA A 20 -7.43 19.14 -3.37
CA ALA A 20 -6.74 17.89 -3.02
C ALA A 20 -6.35 17.07 -4.24
N LEU A 21 -7.16 17.05 -5.29
CA LEU A 21 -6.87 16.38 -6.56
C LEU A 21 -5.80 17.12 -7.37
N ALA A 22 -5.69 18.44 -7.22
CA ALA A 22 -4.68 19.29 -7.87
C ALA A 22 -4.52 19.00 -9.39
N GLY A 23 -5.63 18.84 -10.11
CA GLY A 23 -5.64 18.56 -11.56
C GLY A 23 -5.30 17.12 -11.95
N TYR A 24 -5.00 16.25 -11.00
CA TYR A 24 -4.67 14.83 -11.26
C TYR A 24 -5.86 14.04 -11.82
N LEU A 25 -7.05 14.37 -11.34
CA LEU A 25 -8.32 13.73 -11.68
C LEU A 25 -9.43 14.78 -11.80
N ASP A 26 -10.45 14.46 -12.59
CA ASP A 26 -11.66 15.26 -12.65
C ASP A 26 -12.45 15.14 -11.31
N PRO A 27 -12.73 16.26 -10.63
CA PRO A 27 -13.47 16.25 -9.37
C PRO A 27 -14.86 15.64 -9.47
N HIS A 28 -15.56 15.78 -10.62
CA HIS A 28 -16.89 15.21 -10.82
C HIS A 28 -16.83 13.68 -10.91
N VAL A 29 -15.86 13.17 -11.65
CA VAL A 29 -15.62 11.71 -11.73
C VAL A 29 -15.26 11.14 -10.35
N PHE A 30 -14.39 11.84 -9.61
CA PHE A 30 -14.03 11.42 -8.27
C PHE A 30 -15.24 11.37 -7.32
N LYS A 31 -16.08 12.41 -7.32
CA LYS A 31 -17.29 12.50 -6.48
C LYS A 31 -18.28 11.38 -6.83
N ALA A 32 -18.50 11.11 -8.12
CA ALA A 32 -19.36 10.02 -8.55
C ALA A 32 -18.86 8.64 -8.06
N GLN A 33 -17.56 8.38 -8.14
CA GLN A 33 -16.97 7.14 -7.65
C GLN A 33 -17.05 7.04 -6.11
N LEU A 34 -16.85 8.13 -5.38
CA LEU A 34 -17.01 8.17 -3.93
C LEU A 34 -18.45 7.88 -3.50
N ALA A 35 -19.42 8.43 -4.22
CA ALA A 35 -20.84 8.18 -3.97
C ALA A 35 -21.20 6.71 -4.21
N LEU A 36 -20.73 6.10 -5.31
CA LEU A 36 -20.93 4.68 -5.61
C LEU A 36 -20.32 3.78 -4.53
N MET A 37 -19.11 4.10 -4.09
CA MET A 37 -18.43 3.35 -3.06
C MET A 37 -19.16 3.43 -1.71
N ALA A 38 -19.65 4.61 -1.33
CA ALA A 38 -20.36 4.77 -0.06
C ALA A 38 -21.73 4.05 -0.04
N ALA A 39 -22.26 3.69 -1.21
CA ALA A 39 -23.43 2.83 -1.33
C ALA A 39 -23.12 1.33 -1.17
N ASP A 40 -21.83 0.96 -1.05
CA ASP A 40 -21.42 -0.44 -0.83
C ASP A 40 -21.95 -0.94 0.53
N THR A 41 -22.60 -2.09 0.51
CA THR A 41 -23.20 -2.71 1.69
C THR A 41 -22.16 -3.02 2.79
N SER A 42 -20.91 -3.26 2.43
CA SER A 42 -19.81 -3.51 3.38
C SER A 42 -19.49 -2.31 4.25
N LEU A 43 -19.82 -1.09 3.80
CA LEU A 43 -19.52 0.17 4.47
C LEU A 43 -20.73 0.78 5.21
N GLN A 44 -21.92 0.20 5.07
CA GLN A 44 -23.17 0.75 5.64
C GLN A 44 -23.13 0.95 7.15
N ASP A 45 -22.41 0.08 7.86
CA ASP A 45 -22.25 0.19 9.32
C ASP A 45 -21.11 1.13 9.74
N CYS A 46 -20.37 1.70 8.80
CA CYS A 46 -19.26 2.58 9.12
C CYS A 46 -19.73 3.99 9.44
N ASN A 47 -18.98 4.66 10.32
CA ASN A 47 -19.22 6.06 10.62
C ASN A 47 -19.05 6.91 9.36
N LEU A 48 -20.04 7.76 9.06
CA LEU A 48 -20.06 8.60 7.87
C LEU A 48 -18.82 9.52 7.79
N ASP A 49 -18.42 10.15 8.90
CA ASP A 49 -17.26 11.02 8.94
C ASP A 49 -15.98 10.27 8.55
N SER A 50 -15.88 8.97 8.87
CA SER A 50 -14.75 8.15 8.46
C SER A 50 -14.77 7.86 6.95
N ILE A 51 -15.95 7.68 6.34
CA ILE A 51 -16.09 7.52 4.89
C ILE A 51 -15.64 8.80 4.18
N LEU A 52 -16.08 9.96 4.66
CA LEU A 52 -15.71 11.26 4.11
C LEU A 52 -14.21 11.54 4.25
N SER A 53 -13.65 11.26 5.42
CA SER A 53 -12.21 11.39 5.70
C SER A 53 -11.38 10.46 4.80
N ALA A 54 -11.83 9.22 4.61
CA ALA A 54 -11.19 8.27 3.70
C ALA A 54 -11.26 8.76 2.25
N GLY A 55 -12.40 9.33 1.83
CA GLY A 55 -12.56 9.97 0.51
C GLY A 55 -11.57 11.12 0.29
N LEU A 56 -11.45 12.04 1.25
CA LEU A 56 -10.47 13.13 1.17
C LEU A 56 -9.02 12.61 1.16
N THR A 57 -8.74 11.56 1.90
CA THR A 57 -7.43 10.89 1.87
C THR A 57 -7.13 10.34 0.48
N CYS A 58 -8.10 9.67 -0.16
CA CYS A 58 -7.97 9.21 -1.55
C CYS A 58 -7.69 10.38 -2.52
N ALA A 59 -8.44 11.50 -2.39
CA ALA A 59 -8.20 12.69 -3.21
C ALA A 59 -6.78 13.23 -3.06
N ARG A 60 -6.29 13.34 -1.81
CA ARG A 60 -4.92 13.79 -1.51
C ARG A 60 -3.84 12.85 -2.06
N MET A 61 -4.12 11.56 -2.12
CA MET A 61 -3.24 10.57 -2.76
C MET A 61 -3.31 10.66 -4.30
N GLY A 62 -4.30 11.32 -4.88
CA GLY A 62 -4.59 11.29 -6.31
C GLY A 62 -5.12 9.96 -6.80
N LEU A 63 -5.75 9.18 -5.92
CA LEU A 63 -6.27 7.85 -6.21
C LEU A 63 -7.80 7.84 -6.15
N VAL A 64 -8.42 7.01 -6.99
CA VAL A 64 -9.88 6.87 -7.06
C VAL A 64 -10.29 5.62 -6.29
N PRO A 65 -11.20 5.72 -5.31
CA PRO A 65 -11.83 4.54 -4.71
C PRO A 65 -12.83 3.91 -5.68
N GLY A 66 -13.12 2.63 -5.52
CA GLY A 66 -14.17 1.93 -6.28
C GLY A 66 -13.67 1.07 -7.44
N PRO A 67 -14.39 1.02 -8.59
CA PRO A 67 -14.16 0.05 -9.66
C PRO A 67 -12.75 0.07 -10.28
N SER A 68 -12.07 1.21 -10.22
CA SER A 68 -10.67 1.34 -10.69
C SER A 68 -9.67 0.51 -9.88
N ARG A 69 -10.08 0.02 -8.70
CA ARG A 69 -9.24 -0.73 -7.75
C ARG A 69 -7.95 0.00 -7.36
N HIS A 70 -7.92 1.34 -7.42
CA HIS A 70 -6.76 2.10 -6.94
C HIS A 70 -6.66 2.01 -5.41
N VAL A 71 -7.79 2.04 -4.72
CA VAL A 71 -7.88 1.98 -3.25
C VAL A 71 -9.01 1.05 -2.87
N ALA A 72 -8.75 0.13 -1.95
CA ALA A 72 -9.78 -0.62 -1.25
C ALA A 72 -10.18 0.13 0.01
N MET A 73 -11.47 0.25 0.27
CA MET A 73 -12.02 0.83 1.49
C MET A 73 -12.31 -0.28 2.48
N ILE A 74 -11.50 -0.38 3.53
CA ILE A 74 -11.53 -1.49 4.47
C ILE A 74 -12.28 -1.07 5.74
N PRO A 75 -13.45 -1.69 6.05
CA PRO A 75 -14.12 -1.45 7.33
C PRO A 75 -13.32 -2.05 8.48
N ARG A 76 -13.05 -1.24 9.51
CA ARG A 76 -12.33 -1.66 10.71
C ARG A 76 -13.07 -1.22 11.96
N SER A 77 -12.94 -2.00 13.02
CA SER A 77 -13.42 -1.59 14.36
C SER A 77 -12.30 -0.81 15.05
N LYS A 78 -12.61 0.43 15.47
CA LYS A 78 -11.70 1.29 16.21
C LYS A 78 -12.32 1.67 17.55
N ARG A 79 -11.53 1.63 18.63
CA ARG A 79 -11.99 2.10 19.95
C ARG A 79 -11.82 3.63 20.02
N VAL A 80 -12.91 4.32 20.35
CA VAL A 80 -12.93 5.76 20.61
C VAL A 80 -13.55 5.98 21.98
N GLY A 81 -12.73 6.33 22.97
CA GLY A 81 -13.12 6.32 24.37
C GLY A 81 -13.49 4.90 24.80
N ASP A 82 -14.70 4.74 25.36
CA ASP A 82 -15.22 3.43 25.79
C ASP A 82 -16.04 2.70 24.71
N ASN A 83 -16.26 3.32 23.56
CA ASN A 83 -17.09 2.78 22.49
C ASN A 83 -16.26 2.21 21.35
N TRP A 84 -16.75 1.13 20.74
CA TRP A 84 -16.24 0.61 19.48
C TRP A 84 -17.07 1.17 18.34
N ILE A 85 -16.43 1.83 17.39
CA ILE A 85 -17.04 2.33 16.16
C ILE A 85 -16.42 1.63 14.93
N LYS A 86 -17.22 1.44 13.90
CA LYS A 86 -16.70 1.01 12.59
C LYS A 86 -16.26 2.23 11.80
N VAL A 87 -15.03 2.20 11.34
CA VAL A 87 -14.39 3.25 10.52
C VAL A 87 -13.90 2.66 9.21
N VAL A 88 -13.68 3.51 8.22
CA VAL A 88 -13.13 3.10 6.91
C VAL A 88 -11.67 3.52 6.83
N ASP A 89 -10.79 2.56 6.56
CA ASP A 89 -9.38 2.80 6.26
C ASP A 89 -9.15 2.62 4.75
N PRO A 90 -8.67 3.66 4.03
CA PRO A 90 -8.34 3.56 2.62
C PRO A 90 -7.01 2.82 2.44
N MET A 91 -7.06 1.66 1.79
CA MET A 91 -5.87 0.82 1.52
C MET A 91 -5.49 0.87 0.04
N PRO A 92 -4.39 1.56 -0.33
CA PRO A 92 -3.91 1.59 -1.70
C PRO A 92 -3.61 0.20 -2.23
N GLN A 93 -4.05 -0.08 -3.46
CA GLN A 93 -3.83 -1.33 -4.16
C GLN A 93 -2.69 -1.20 -5.17
N TRP A 94 -2.20 -2.32 -5.72
CA TRP A 94 -1.11 -2.28 -6.69
C TRP A 94 -1.48 -1.48 -7.95
N GLN A 95 -2.75 -1.46 -8.35
CA GLN A 95 -3.25 -0.65 -9.46
C GLN A 95 -3.10 0.85 -9.18
N GLY A 96 -3.29 1.27 -7.92
CA GLY A 96 -3.08 2.66 -7.50
C GLY A 96 -1.62 3.09 -7.61
N PHE A 97 -0.69 2.25 -7.15
CA PHE A 97 0.75 2.51 -7.32
C PHE A 97 1.13 2.59 -8.80
N LYS A 98 0.66 1.63 -9.62
CA LYS A 98 0.87 1.63 -11.07
C LYS A 98 0.36 2.92 -11.69
N PHE A 99 -0.87 3.33 -11.38
CA PHE A 99 -1.49 4.55 -11.89
C PHE A 99 -0.64 5.80 -11.58
N LEU A 100 -0.16 5.95 -10.35
CA LEU A 100 0.69 7.08 -9.97
C LEU A 100 2.01 7.09 -10.73
N MET A 101 2.62 5.92 -10.97
CA MET A 101 3.84 5.83 -11.78
C MET A 101 3.59 6.25 -13.24
N GLU A 102 2.48 5.81 -13.83
CA GLU A 102 2.13 6.12 -15.23
C GLU A 102 1.73 7.60 -15.43
N LYS A 103 1.44 8.33 -14.35
CA LYS A 103 1.18 9.77 -14.39
C LYS A 103 2.45 10.62 -14.39
N GLN A 104 3.63 10.01 -14.27
CA GLN A 104 4.89 10.72 -14.32
C GLN A 104 5.25 11.12 -15.75
N ASP A 105 5.84 12.30 -15.89
CA ASP A 105 6.37 12.78 -17.16
C ASP A 105 7.42 11.79 -17.69
N GLY A 106 7.34 11.52 -18.97
CA GLY A 106 8.26 10.60 -19.63
C GLY A 106 7.93 9.11 -19.43
N ILE A 107 6.93 8.74 -18.62
CA ILE A 107 6.50 7.35 -18.46
C ILE A 107 5.30 7.07 -19.37
N LYS A 108 5.46 6.07 -20.25
CA LYS A 108 4.39 5.60 -21.13
C LYS A 108 3.56 4.50 -20.49
N ARG A 109 4.24 3.54 -19.84
CA ARG A 109 3.58 2.37 -19.24
C ARG A 109 4.45 1.73 -18.18
N VAL A 110 3.79 1.21 -17.13
CA VAL A 110 4.40 0.38 -16.10
C VAL A 110 3.68 -0.96 -16.05
N THR A 111 4.42 -2.05 -16.25
CA THR A 111 3.86 -3.40 -16.26
C THR A 111 4.56 -4.24 -15.20
N PRO A 112 3.89 -4.50 -14.06
CA PRO A 112 4.39 -5.43 -13.06
C PRO A 112 4.15 -6.86 -13.52
N VAL A 113 5.17 -7.72 -13.38
CA VAL A 113 5.13 -9.12 -13.84
C VAL A 113 5.71 -10.03 -12.74
N LEU A 114 5.00 -11.11 -12.45
CA LEU A 114 5.51 -12.18 -11.61
C LEU A 114 6.21 -13.23 -12.47
N VAL A 115 7.32 -13.75 -11.96
CA VAL A 115 8.10 -14.83 -12.59
C VAL A 115 7.86 -16.10 -11.79
N HIS A 116 7.22 -17.09 -12.42
CA HIS A 116 6.99 -18.38 -11.81
C HIS A 116 8.26 -19.24 -11.85
N VAL A 117 8.40 -20.21 -10.94
CA VAL A 117 9.56 -21.10 -10.90
C VAL A 117 9.73 -21.97 -12.16
N LYS A 118 8.64 -22.19 -12.91
CA LYS A 118 8.62 -22.94 -14.18
C LYS A 118 8.92 -22.04 -15.40
N ASP A 119 8.89 -20.71 -15.26
CA ASP A 119 9.10 -19.80 -16.38
C ASP A 119 10.53 -19.84 -16.90
N GLN A 120 10.71 -19.76 -18.21
CA GLN A 120 11.99 -19.47 -18.82
C GLN A 120 12.30 -17.99 -18.67
N PHE A 121 13.28 -17.65 -17.84
CA PHE A 121 13.61 -16.28 -17.49
C PHE A 121 15.12 -16.06 -17.55
N GLU A 122 15.54 -15.14 -18.42
CA GLU A 122 16.92 -14.72 -18.57
C GLU A 122 16.99 -13.19 -18.71
N PHE A 123 18.01 -12.60 -18.12
CA PHE A 123 18.35 -11.20 -18.29
C PHE A 123 19.85 -11.11 -18.60
N VAL A 124 20.17 -10.87 -19.89
CA VAL A 124 21.54 -10.88 -20.39
C VAL A 124 21.77 -9.61 -21.22
N ASP A 125 22.88 -8.92 -20.97
CA ASP A 125 23.29 -7.71 -21.69
C ASP A 125 22.21 -6.63 -21.82
N GLY A 126 21.39 -6.47 -20.75
CA GLY A 126 20.30 -5.50 -20.72
C GLY A 126 19.01 -5.97 -21.41
N ALA A 127 19.01 -7.13 -22.07
CA ALA A 127 17.83 -7.72 -22.69
C ALA A 127 17.13 -8.71 -21.77
N LEU A 128 15.82 -8.56 -21.63
CA LEU A 128 14.97 -9.47 -20.88
C LEU A 128 14.29 -10.48 -21.79
N HIS A 129 14.51 -11.75 -21.52
CA HIS A 129 13.80 -12.88 -22.13
C HIS A 129 12.95 -13.57 -21.07
N HIS A 130 11.63 -13.42 -21.18
CA HIS A 130 10.67 -14.07 -20.29
C HIS A 130 9.62 -14.79 -21.13
N ARG A 131 9.59 -16.12 -21.06
CA ARG A 131 8.66 -16.97 -21.81
C ARG A 131 7.93 -17.91 -20.85
N PHE A 132 6.64 -18.00 -21.02
CA PHE A 132 5.75 -18.89 -20.28
C PHE A 132 4.50 -19.18 -21.11
N ASP A 133 3.81 -20.26 -20.78
CA ASP A 133 2.47 -20.52 -21.29
C ASP A 133 1.46 -19.84 -20.36
N PRO A 134 0.67 -18.86 -20.84
CA PRO A 134 -0.33 -18.18 -20.03
C PRO A 134 -1.53 -19.08 -19.68
N LEU A 135 -1.68 -20.23 -20.35
CA LEU A 135 -2.77 -21.21 -20.13
C LEU A 135 -2.31 -22.44 -19.36
N ASP A 136 -1.07 -22.45 -18.84
CA ASP A 136 -0.58 -23.52 -17.97
C ASP A 136 -1.25 -23.43 -16.58
N ASP A 137 -2.21 -24.31 -16.30
CA ASP A 137 -2.93 -24.38 -15.02
C ASP A 137 -2.00 -24.61 -13.83
N GLU A 138 -0.84 -25.24 -14.05
CA GLU A 138 0.15 -25.46 -12.99
C GLU A 138 1.01 -24.23 -12.68
N ARG A 139 0.81 -23.12 -13.41
CA ARG A 139 1.49 -21.85 -13.22
C ARG A 139 0.73 -20.94 -12.24
N GLU A 140 0.23 -21.50 -11.17
CA GLU A 140 -0.45 -20.73 -10.13
C GLU A 140 0.55 -20.17 -9.10
N PHE A 141 0.37 -18.91 -8.72
CA PHE A 141 1.17 -18.26 -7.67
C PHE A 141 0.57 -18.52 -6.30
N LEU A 142 0.88 -19.69 -5.76
CA LEU A 142 0.39 -20.13 -4.46
C LEU A 142 1.23 -19.57 -3.31
N HIS A 143 0.54 -19.22 -2.23
CA HIS A 143 1.22 -18.94 -0.95
C HIS A 143 1.99 -20.19 -0.48
N PRO A 144 3.19 -20.05 0.09
CA PRO A 144 4.00 -21.22 0.51
C PRO A 144 3.26 -22.20 1.42
N SER A 145 2.40 -21.72 2.32
CA SER A 145 1.59 -22.59 3.19
C SER A 145 0.56 -23.46 2.44
N ASP A 146 0.14 -23.01 1.24
CA ASP A 146 -0.78 -23.75 0.38
C ASP A 146 -0.04 -24.62 -0.66
N ASN A 147 1.30 -24.51 -0.72
CA ASN A 147 2.19 -25.20 -1.65
C ASN A 147 3.23 -26.09 -0.94
N GLY A 148 2.87 -26.67 0.18
CA GLY A 148 3.77 -27.56 0.94
C GLY A 148 5.07 -26.90 1.40
N GLY A 149 5.06 -25.60 1.68
CA GLY A 149 6.23 -24.81 2.09
C GLY A 149 7.14 -24.39 0.93
N LYS A 150 6.81 -24.72 -0.32
CA LYS A 150 7.62 -24.37 -1.49
C LYS A 150 7.14 -23.05 -2.10
N LEU A 151 8.08 -22.27 -2.62
CA LEU A 151 7.77 -21.06 -3.38
C LEU A 151 7.36 -21.45 -4.81
N SER A 152 6.22 -20.97 -5.28
CA SER A 152 5.85 -20.96 -6.70
C SER A 152 6.45 -19.76 -7.44
N LEU A 153 6.80 -18.71 -6.70
CA LEU A 153 7.40 -17.48 -7.20
C LEU A 153 8.93 -17.60 -7.27
N ARG A 154 9.53 -17.30 -8.42
CA ARG A 154 10.96 -17.08 -8.60
C ARG A 154 11.38 -15.65 -8.28
N GLY A 155 10.51 -14.69 -8.62
CA GLY A 155 10.69 -13.27 -8.41
C GLY A 155 9.62 -12.45 -9.10
N ALA A 156 9.81 -11.14 -9.11
CA ALA A 156 8.96 -10.21 -9.81
C ALA A 156 9.79 -9.10 -10.46
N TYR A 157 9.27 -8.48 -11.50
CA TYR A 157 9.87 -7.28 -12.06
C TYR A 157 8.83 -6.27 -12.52
N LEU A 158 9.26 -5.02 -12.64
CA LEU A 158 8.55 -3.99 -13.37
C LEU A 158 9.25 -3.77 -14.72
N LYS A 159 8.46 -3.76 -15.78
CA LYS A 159 8.85 -3.21 -17.07
C LYS A 159 8.34 -1.78 -17.11
N ILE A 160 9.25 -0.82 -17.23
CA ILE A 160 8.95 0.61 -17.30
C ILE A 160 9.28 1.07 -18.70
N GLU A 161 8.27 1.41 -19.48
CA GLU A 161 8.38 1.89 -20.85
C GLU A 161 8.29 3.42 -20.84
N HIS A 162 9.33 4.07 -21.34
CA HIS A 162 9.39 5.52 -21.45
C HIS A 162 8.80 6.00 -22.78
N THR A 163 8.41 7.28 -22.83
CA THR A 163 7.84 7.90 -24.05
C THR A 163 8.84 8.05 -25.18
N ASP A 164 10.14 8.10 -24.88
CA ASP A 164 11.26 8.11 -25.83
C ASP A 164 11.61 6.72 -26.39
N GLY A 165 10.92 5.67 -25.90
CA GLY A 165 11.14 4.29 -26.31
C GLY A 165 12.15 3.52 -25.44
N GLU A 166 12.82 4.18 -24.49
CA GLU A 166 13.66 3.47 -23.52
C GLU A 166 12.82 2.51 -22.68
N VAL A 167 13.37 1.34 -22.38
CA VAL A 167 12.75 0.36 -21.47
C VAL A 167 13.69 0.07 -20.33
N ARG A 168 13.21 0.29 -19.12
CA ARG A 168 13.93 -0.02 -17.87
C ARG A 168 13.26 -1.14 -17.13
N TYR A 169 14.04 -1.85 -16.33
CA TYR A 169 13.54 -2.95 -15.51
C TYR A 169 13.95 -2.75 -14.06
N HIS A 170 13.02 -3.04 -13.17
CA HIS A 170 13.28 -3.13 -11.74
C HIS A 170 12.95 -4.54 -11.26
N PHE A 171 13.90 -5.23 -10.63
CA PHE A 171 13.78 -6.64 -10.26
C PHE A 171 13.72 -6.81 -8.75
N MET A 172 12.93 -7.79 -8.32
CA MET A 172 12.87 -8.24 -6.94
C MET A 172 12.85 -9.77 -6.86
N THR A 173 13.76 -10.37 -6.12
CA THR A 173 13.80 -11.83 -5.95
C THR A 173 12.66 -12.30 -5.05
N ALA A 174 12.19 -13.55 -5.23
CA ALA A 174 11.20 -14.17 -4.32
C ALA A 174 11.63 -14.08 -2.85
N LYS A 175 12.91 -14.33 -2.55
CA LYS A 175 13.45 -14.22 -1.19
C LYS A 175 13.32 -12.81 -0.61
N ALA A 176 13.48 -11.77 -1.44
CA ALA A 176 13.30 -10.38 -1.00
C ALA A 176 11.82 -10.07 -0.74
N ILE A 177 10.92 -10.57 -1.59
CA ILE A 177 9.46 -10.44 -1.41
C ILE A 177 9.02 -11.15 -0.14
N GLU A 178 9.44 -12.39 0.09
CA GLU A 178 9.13 -13.15 1.30
C GLU A 178 9.64 -12.47 2.57
N ARG A 179 10.81 -11.86 2.53
CA ARG A 179 11.32 -11.06 3.66
C ARG A 179 10.39 -9.89 3.98
N ARG A 180 9.85 -9.19 2.96
CA ARG A 180 8.86 -8.11 3.16
C ARG A 180 7.56 -8.66 3.74
N ARG A 181 7.09 -9.83 3.27
CA ARG A 181 5.93 -10.51 3.81
C ARG A 181 6.10 -10.83 5.30
N MET A 182 7.24 -11.39 5.68
CA MET A 182 7.55 -11.73 7.09
C MET A 182 7.65 -10.51 8.01
N CYS A 183 7.99 -9.34 7.47
CA CYS A 183 8.01 -8.07 8.21
C CYS A 183 6.64 -7.36 8.20
N SER A 184 5.62 -7.94 7.56
CA SER A 184 4.28 -7.37 7.54
C SER A 184 3.52 -7.76 8.81
N ASP A 185 2.82 -6.81 9.42
CA ASP A 185 1.93 -7.08 10.56
C ASP A 185 0.66 -7.85 10.16
N ASN A 186 0.45 -8.10 8.85
CA ASN A 186 -0.62 -8.95 8.39
C ASN A 186 -0.22 -10.42 8.54
N PRO A 187 -0.80 -11.15 9.47
CA PRO A 187 -0.54 -12.56 9.60
C PRO A 187 -1.09 -13.33 8.38
N ASP A 188 -0.41 -14.40 8.00
CA ASP A 188 -0.92 -15.33 6.99
C ASP A 188 -2.24 -15.98 7.41
N GLU A 189 -2.46 -16.07 8.72
CA GLU A 189 -3.64 -16.65 9.35
C GLU A 189 -4.15 -15.74 10.47
N ILE A 190 -5.45 -15.48 10.47
CA ILE A 190 -6.12 -14.67 11.49
C ILE A 190 -6.94 -15.61 12.37
N THR A 191 -6.71 -15.60 13.68
CA THR A 191 -7.52 -16.33 14.65
C THR A 191 -8.52 -15.37 15.31
N ARG A 192 -9.81 -15.67 15.20
CA ARG A 192 -10.88 -14.93 15.90
C ARG A 192 -10.96 -15.31 17.38
N LYS A 193 -11.71 -14.51 18.15
CA LYS A 193 -11.94 -14.75 19.58
C LYS A 193 -12.63 -16.09 19.88
N ASP A 194 -13.40 -16.62 18.94
CA ASP A 194 -14.08 -17.93 19.01
C ASP A 194 -13.17 -19.11 18.63
N GLY A 195 -11.88 -18.85 18.35
CA GLY A 195 -10.90 -19.85 17.93
C GLY A 195 -10.94 -20.21 16.44
N SER A 196 -11.90 -19.67 15.66
CA SER A 196 -11.95 -19.90 14.22
C SER A 196 -10.77 -19.22 13.50
N LYS A 197 -10.22 -19.90 12.47
CA LYS A 197 -9.06 -19.45 11.73
C LYS A 197 -9.43 -19.08 10.30
N PHE A 198 -8.89 -17.97 9.83
CA PHE A 198 -9.10 -17.46 8.47
C PHE A 198 -7.78 -17.18 7.80
N LYS A 199 -7.73 -17.39 6.50
CA LYS A 199 -6.58 -16.97 5.69
C LYS A 199 -6.45 -15.44 5.77
N GLY A 200 -5.25 -14.94 6.08
CA GLY A 200 -4.92 -13.52 6.04
C GLY A 200 -4.78 -12.98 4.63
N VAL A 201 -4.51 -11.67 4.52
CA VAL A 201 -4.45 -10.96 3.23
C VAL A 201 -3.37 -11.55 2.32
N TRP A 202 -2.18 -11.84 2.84
CA TRP A 202 -1.10 -12.45 2.08
C TRP A 202 -1.45 -13.82 1.55
N ARG A 203 -2.13 -14.64 2.34
CA ARG A 203 -2.51 -15.99 1.93
C ARG A 203 -3.65 -16.01 0.92
N ASN A 204 -4.62 -15.08 1.05
CA ASN A 204 -5.75 -14.97 0.11
C ASN A 204 -5.37 -14.35 -1.23
N TRP A 205 -4.41 -13.39 -1.21
CA TRP A 205 -4.09 -12.52 -2.35
C TRP A 205 -2.59 -12.49 -2.60
N TYR A 206 -1.95 -13.66 -2.60
CA TYR A 206 -0.49 -13.79 -2.65
C TYR A 206 0.12 -13.09 -3.88
N ALA A 207 -0.43 -13.35 -5.07
CA ALA A 207 0.04 -12.75 -6.32
C ALA A 207 -0.07 -11.20 -6.29
N GLU A 208 -1.20 -10.68 -5.86
CA GLU A 208 -1.46 -9.24 -5.77
C GLU A 208 -0.55 -8.56 -4.74
N GLN A 209 -0.30 -9.21 -3.60
CA GLN A 209 0.61 -8.69 -2.59
C GLN A 209 2.07 -8.70 -3.10
N CYS A 210 2.47 -9.70 -3.88
CA CYS A 210 3.77 -9.72 -4.54
C CYS A 210 3.91 -8.57 -5.56
N LEU A 211 2.88 -8.34 -6.40
CA LEU A 211 2.85 -7.20 -7.34
C LEU A 211 2.91 -5.86 -6.60
N LYS A 212 2.13 -5.70 -5.52
CA LYS A 212 2.18 -4.50 -4.68
C LYS A 212 3.57 -4.28 -4.09
N THR A 213 4.20 -5.35 -3.63
CA THR A 213 5.53 -5.28 -3.00
C THR A 213 6.60 -4.81 -3.97
N VAL A 214 6.63 -5.32 -5.20
CA VAL A 214 7.62 -4.89 -6.20
C VAL A 214 7.39 -3.45 -6.65
N LEU A 215 6.13 -3.01 -6.77
CA LEU A 215 5.80 -1.62 -7.06
C LEU A 215 6.27 -0.68 -5.94
N ARG A 216 5.98 -1.00 -4.68
CA ARG A 216 6.46 -0.22 -3.52
C ARG A 216 8.00 -0.15 -3.46
N ASP A 217 8.68 -1.29 -3.70
CA ASP A 217 10.15 -1.31 -3.71
C ASP A 217 10.74 -0.45 -4.82
N ALA A 218 10.11 -0.44 -6.01
CA ALA A 218 10.50 0.43 -7.11
C ALA A 218 10.35 1.92 -6.77
N PHE A 219 9.25 2.30 -6.12
CA PHE A 219 9.06 3.65 -5.61
C PHE A 219 10.15 4.03 -4.59
N ALA A 220 10.33 3.21 -3.57
CA ALA A 220 11.30 3.47 -2.51
C ALA A 220 12.74 3.59 -3.04
N ARG A 221 13.07 2.89 -4.12
CA ARG A 221 14.40 2.94 -4.77
C ARG A 221 14.49 3.98 -5.87
N ARG A 222 13.46 4.79 -6.09
CA ARG A 222 13.42 5.79 -7.17
C ARG A 222 13.75 5.20 -8.54
N ALA A 223 13.20 4.00 -8.83
CA ALA A 223 13.35 3.36 -10.14
C ALA A 223 12.72 4.19 -11.28
N VAL A 224 11.86 5.14 -10.93
CA VAL A 224 11.29 6.16 -11.80
C VAL A 224 11.69 7.52 -11.24
N SER A 225 12.06 8.47 -12.10
CA SER A 225 12.26 9.87 -11.69
C SER A 225 10.93 10.42 -11.19
N ILE A 226 10.91 10.94 -9.98
CA ILE A 226 9.68 11.34 -9.30
C ILE A 226 9.72 12.85 -9.12
N ASP A 227 8.67 13.56 -9.60
CA ASP A 227 8.53 14.98 -9.31
C ASP A 227 8.13 15.20 -7.83
N PRO A 228 8.41 16.39 -7.25
CA PRO A 228 8.13 16.66 -5.83
C PRO A 228 6.64 16.53 -5.46
N THR A 229 5.73 16.80 -6.40
CA THR A 229 4.29 16.67 -6.16
C THR A 229 3.90 15.21 -6.00
N LEU A 230 4.46 14.34 -6.83
CA LEU A 230 4.25 12.90 -6.70
C LEU A 230 4.93 12.36 -5.45
N GLU A 231 6.13 12.81 -5.10
CA GLU A 231 6.82 12.39 -3.87
C GLU A 231 5.92 12.65 -2.64
N ALA A 232 5.30 13.83 -2.55
CA ALA A 232 4.34 14.14 -1.50
C ALA A 232 3.10 13.24 -1.51
N ARG A 233 2.60 12.85 -2.70
CA ARG A 233 1.48 11.90 -2.83
C ARG A 233 1.87 10.48 -2.43
N ILE A 234 3.05 10.03 -2.82
CA ILE A 234 3.59 8.71 -2.44
C ILE A 234 3.71 8.60 -0.92
N ALA A 235 4.27 9.61 -0.26
CA ALA A 235 4.36 9.61 1.19
C ALA A 235 2.99 9.45 1.87
N LYS A 236 1.94 10.07 1.31
CA LYS A 236 0.56 9.89 1.79
C LYS A 236 0.01 8.48 1.50
N VAL A 237 0.33 7.91 0.33
CA VAL A 237 -0.05 6.55 -0.04
C VAL A 237 0.62 5.53 0.89
N GLU A 238 1.91 5.69 1.16
CA GLU A 238 2.66 4.81 2.06
C GLU A 238 2.12 4.92 3.49
N SER A 239 1.89 6.15 3.99
CA SER A 239 1.30 6.35 5.31
C SER A 239 -0.11 5.74 5.43
N ALA A 240 -0.96 5.89 4.42
CA ALA A 240 -2.29 5.29 4.42
C ALA A 240 -2.23 3.75 4.36
N ASP A 241 -1.29 3.21 3.58
CA ASP A 241 -1.09 1.77 3.50
C ASP A 241 -0.59 1.20 4.83
N ASP A 242 0.36 1.86 5.49
CA ASP A 242 0.88 1.45 6.80
C ASP A 242 -0.22 1.50 7.88
N VAL A 243 -1.03 2.55 7.91
CA VAL A 243 -2.20 2.65 8.82
C VAL A 243 -3.19 1.53 8.55
N ALA A 244 -3.53 1.27 7.27
CA ALA A 244 -4.48 0.23 6.89
C ALA A 244 -3.95 -1.17 7.20
N LEU A 245 -2.63 -1.36 7.18
CA LEU A 245 -1.97 -2.61 7.58
C LEU A 245 -1.78 -2.76 9.10
N GLY A 246 -2.11 -1.73 9.89
CA GLY A 246 -1.88 -1.71 11.34
C GLY A 246 -0.50 -1.25 11.76
N ASN A 247 0.37 -0.93 10.81
CA ASN A 247 1.73 -0.40 11.01
C ASN A 247 1.69 1.12 11.25
N ASP A 248 0.85 1.60 12.16
CA ASP A 248 0.82 3.02 12.53
C ASP A 248 2.12 3.37 13.25
N PRO A 249 3.01 4.20 12.67
CA PRO A 249 4.26 4.58 13.32
C PRO A 249 4.03 5.28 14.67
N ALA A 250 2.89 5.93 14.86
CA ALA A 250 2.51 6.50 16.15
C ALA A 250 2.17 5.41 17.19
N LYS A 251 1.65 4.25 16.75
CA LYS A 251 1.40 3.11 17.64
C LYS A 251 2.68 2.33 17.95
N ALA A 252 3.60 2.19 17.01
CA ALA A 252 4.90 1.55 17.23
C ALA A 252 5.69 2.30 18.30
N LEU A 253 5.67 3.64 18.28
CA LEU A 253 6.31 4.48 19.29
C LEU A 253 5.66 4.39 20.67
N THR A 254 4.38 3.98 20.77
CA THR A 254 3.66 3.85 22.06
C THR A 254 3.62 2.43 22.60
N GLN A 255 3.84 1.41 21.77
CA GLN A 255 3.81 -0.01 22.20
C GLN A 255 5.17 -0.52 22.67
N ASP A 256 6.28 0.02 22.15
CA ASP A 256 7.64 -0.45 22.46
C ASP A 256 8.40 0.43 23.45
N ALA A 257 7.79 1.51 23.96
CA ALA A 257 8.37 2.28 25.08
C ALA A 257 7.99 1.63 26.40
N PRO A 258 8.89 0.88 27.08
CA PRO A 258 8.63 0.52 28.47
C PRO A 258 8.43 1.82 29.26
N ALA A 259 7.51 1.81 30.21
CA ALA A 259 7.15 2.99 31.02
C ALA A 259 8.37 3.71 31.67
N ALA A 260 9.52 3.06 31.72
CA ALA A 260 10.81 3.60 32.18
C ALA A 260 11.52 4.51 31.12
N ALA A 261 11.10 4.52 29.87
CA ALA A 261 11.75 5.34 28.83
C ALA A 261 11.23 6.79 28.74
N LEU A 262 10.24 7.13 29.56
CA LEU A 262 9.68 8.49 29.70
C LEU A 262 10.35 9.33 30.81
N GLU A 263 11.30 8.77 31.53
CA GLU A 263 12.15 9.57 32.41
C GLU A 263 13.15 10.33 31.52
N ALA A 264 13.16 11.66 31.67
CA ALA A 264 14.09 12.54 30.97
C ALA A 264 15.52 12.03 31.12
N PRO A 265 16.35 12.04 30.05
CA PRO A 265 17.71 11.54 30.13
C PRO A 265 18.43 12.25 31.28
N ALA A 266 18.96 11.46 32.21
CA ALA A 266 19.75 11.97 33.32
C ALA A 266 20.79 12.94 32.77
N LYS A 267 20.85 14.15 33.36
CA LYS A 267 21.79 15.19 32.97
C LYS A 267 23.17 14.57 32.89
N TRP A 268 23.78 14.60 31.71
CA TRP A 268 25.16 14.19 31.50
C TRP A 268 26.05 14.96 32.45
N ASN A 269 26.69 14.27 33.35
CA ASN A 269 27.61 14.85 34.32
C ASN A 269 28.99 14.88 33.69
N ASP A 270 29.58 16.04 33.55
CA ASP A 270 30.91 16.29 32.94
C ASP A 270 32.06 15.53 33.64
N SER A 271 31.80 14.86 34.76
CA SER A 271 32.78 14.07 35.50
C SER A 271 33.16 12.73 34.83
N ASP A 272 32.39 12.23 33.85
CA ASP A 272 32.75 10.97 33.17
C ASP A 272 33.72 11.12 32.00
N ARG A 273 34.06 12.36 31.63
CA ARG A 273 35.01 12.63 30.57
C ARG A 273 36.49 12.45 30.95
N VAL A 274 36.76 12.24 32.21
CA VAL A 274 38.18 12.27 32.74
C VAL A 274 38.77 10.86 32.89
N LYS A 275 37.97 9.78 32.80
CA LYS A 275 38.45 8.42 33.05
C LYS A 275 39.03 7.69 31.83
N ASP A 276 38.71 8.12 30.61
CA ASP A 276 39.18 7.43 29.38
C ASP A 276 40.49 7.99 28.77
N ARG A 277 41.23 8.80 29.52
CA ARG A 277 42.54 9.33 29.07
C ARG A 277 43.75 8.81 29.85
N LYS A 278 43.57 7.74 30.64
CA LYS A 278 44.69 7.06 31.33
C LYS A 278 44.51 5.55 31.30
N SER A 279 44.73 4.95 30.17
CA SER A 279 45.16 3.55 30.01
C SER A 279 45.74 3.40 28.58
#